data_6a58d59be791b0a2e80b66723e4adf34
#
_entry.id   6a58d59be791b0a2e80b66723e4adf34
#
_cell.length_a   1.000
_cell.length_b   1.000
_cell.length_c   1.000
_cell.angle_alpha   90.00
_cell.angle_beta   90.00
_cell.angle_gamma   90.00
#
_symmetry.space_group_name_H-M   'P 1'
#
loop_
_entity.id
_entity.type
_entity.pdbx_description
1 polymer ?
#
loop_
_entity_poly.entity_id
_entity_poly.type
_entity_poly.pdbx_seq_one_letter_code
_entity_poly.pdbx_strand_id
1 'polypeptide(L)'
;AFSKEEIEAFIDKYFTICWQHWFRMQIPFLVRHRTFFGDLETWNVWGSIGISQFTDYSRQVKNRVVEDPRTYADLYLHLLRHTPKNGINASSISEISKIPRATVIRKLKYLVKEKLVIKNKKLEYMLLPSPKNIKSFEQNYMHNQKHKAGFVTTIFDLMKNSSFKVE
;
A
#
# COMPACT_ATOMS: atom_id res chain seq x y z
N ALA A 1 18.11 15.40 -12.11
CA ALA A 1 17.41 14.35 -11.34
C ALA A 1 18.49 13.52 -10.64
N PHE A 2 18.24 13.07 -9.42
CA PHE A 2 19.15 12.19 -8.69
C PHE A 2 18.97 10.75 -9.15
N SER A 3 20.09 10.02 -9.31
CA SER A 3 20.05 8.57 -9.56
C SER A 3 19.70 7.80 -8.29
N LYS A 4 19.39 6.51 -8.44
CA LYS A 4 19.12 5.63 -7.31
C LYS A 4 20.37 5.52 -6.41
N GLU A 5 21.53 5.38 -7.01
CA GLU A 5 22.83 5.23 -6.36
C GLU A 5 23.19 6.49 -5.56
N GLU A 6 22.92 7.68 -6.12
CA GLU A 6 23.11 8.95 -5.41
C GLU A 6 22.19 9.07 -4.18
N ILE A 7 20.95 8.61 -4.29
CA ILE A 7 20.01 8.61 -3.17
C ILE A 7 20.45 7.61 -2.07
N GLU A 8 20.86 6.41 -2.45
CA GLU A 8 21.36 5.40 -1.52
C GLU A 8 22.60 5.91 -0.77
N ALA A 9 23.60 6.41 -1.47
CA ALA A 9 24.81 6.96 -0.87
C ALA A 9 24.52 8.17 0.05
N PHE A 10 23.53 9.02 -0.31
CA PHE A 10 23.09 10.12 0.55
C PHE A 10 22.45 9.60 1.84
N ILE A 11 21.56 8.61 1.76
CA ILE A 11 20.90 8.02 2.94
C ILE A 11 21.93 7.39 3.86
N ASP A 12 22.94 6.69 3.33
CA ASP A 12 24.00 6.08 4.11
C ASP A 12 24.86 7.13 4.82
N LYS A 13 25.26 8.19 4.12
CA LYS A 13 26.07 9.28 4.69
C LYS A 13 25.33 10.08 5.76
N TYR A 14 24.04 10.35 5.53
CA TYR A 14 23.20 11.13 6.44
C TYR A 14 22.16 10.27 7.16
N PHE A 15 22.56 9.06 7.55
CA PHE A 15 21.71 8.03 8.13
C PHE A 15 20.78 8.55 9.23
N THR A 16 21.32 9.24 10.24
CA THR A 16 20.56 9.68 11.42
C THR A 16 19.38 10.60 11.04
N ILE A 17 19.62 11.59 10.17
CA ILE A 17 18.57 12.54 9.78
C ILE A 17 17.54 11.87 8.85
N CYS A 18 17.99 11.01 7.94
CA CYS A 18 17.11 10.26 7.05
C CYS A 18 16.20 9.31 7.84
N TRP A 19 16.73 8.58 8.82
CA TRP A 19 15.96 7.70 9.70
C TRP A 19 14.99 8.46 10.61
N GLN A 20 15.36 9.63 11.13
CA GLN A 20 14.44 10.47 11.89
C GLN A 20 13.21 10.84 11.06
N HIS A 21 13.40 11.28 9.81
CA HIS A 21 12.29 11.62 8.92
C HIS A 21 11.48 10.40 8.49
N TRP A 22 12.15 9.25 8.26
CA TRP A 22 11.48 7.99 7.99
C TRP A 22 10.54 7.59 9.13
N PHE A 23 11.01 7.59 10.38
CA PHE A 23 10.16 7.24 11.53
C PHE A 23 9.00 8.23 11.73
N ARG A 24 9.21 9.52 11.50
CA ARG A 24 8.13 10.52 11.53
C ARG A 24 7.03 10.25 10.51
N MET A 25 7.36 9.66 9.37
CA MET A 25 6.39 9.22 8.38
C MET A 25 5.78 7.87 8.75
N GLN A 26 6.63 6.89 9.09
CA GLN A 26 6.24 5.50 9.23
C GLN A 26 5.38 5.23 10.48
N ILE A 27 5.73 5.81 11.62
CA ILE A 27 5.01 5.54 12.87
C ILE A 27 3.53 5.94 12.78
N PRO A 28 3.16 7.16 12.39
CA PRO A 28 1.75 7.53 12.22
C PRO A 28 1.04 6.67 11.16
N PHE A 29 1.74 6.26 10.11
CA PHE A 29 1.22 5.36 9.09
C PHE A 29 0.84 4.00 9.69
N LEU A 30 1.74 3.35 10.44
CA LEU A 30 1.50 2.06 11.08
C LEU A 30 0.40 2.14 12.14
N VAL A 31 0.36 3.21 12.94
CA VAL A 31 -0.69 3.43 13.95
C VAL A 31 -2.07 3.49 13.29
N ARG A 32 -2.23 4.27 12.22
CA ARG A 32 -3.51 4.36 11.48
C ARG A 32 -3.93 3.02 10.90
N HIS A 33 -3.01 2.27 10.29
CA HIS A 33 -3.32 0.96 9.72
C HIS A 33 -3.70 -0.05 10.81
N ARG A 34 -2.98 -0.07 11.93
CA ARG A 34 -3.35 -0.90 13.08
C ARG A 34 -4.74 -0.55 13.60
N THR A 35 -5.06 0.72 13.73
CA THR A 35 -6.38 1.17 14.21
C THR A 35 -7.49 0.77 13.26
N PHE A 36 -7.27 0.88 11.94
CA PHE A 36 -8.28 0.56 10.94
C PHE A 36 -8.50 -0.95 10.78
N PHE A 37 -7.42 -1.73 10.73
CA PHE A 37 -7.46 -3.17 10.48
C PHE A 37 -7.50 -4.03 11.75
N GLY A 38 -7.41 -3.42 12.94
CA GLY A 38 -7.30 -4.11 14.22
C GLY A 38 -5.87 -4.52 14.59
N ASP A 39 -5.07 -4.95 13.61
CA ASP A 39 -3.65 -5.25 13.77
C ASP A 39 -2.88 -5.13 12.44
N LEU A 40 -1.55 -5.11 12.50
CA LEU A 40 -0.69 -4.97 11.32
C LEU A 40 -0.60 -6.23 10.47
N GLU A 41 -0.79 -7.42 11.04
CA GLU A 41 -0.85 -8.65 10.25
C GLU A 41 -2.08 -8.65 9.34
N THR A 42 -3.24 -8.20 9.84
CA THR A 42 -4.47 -8.07 9.06
C THR A 42 -4.27 -7.07 7.91
N TRP A 43 -3.62 -5.93 8.18
CA TRP A 43 -3.25 -5.00 7.13
C TRP A 43 -2.30 -5.61 6.11
N ASN A 44 -1.28 -6.39 6.54
CA ASN A 44 -0.34 -7.04 5.64
C ASN A 44 -1.05 -8.09 4.74
N VAL A 45 -1.95 -8.88 5.30
CA VAL A 45 -2.79 -9.82 4.53
C VAL A 45 -3.63 -9.07 3.49
N TRP A 46 -4.27 -7.96 3.87
CA TRP A 46 -5.03 -7.11 2.96
C TRP A 46 -4.15 -6.50 1.86
N GLY A 47 -2.99 -5.98 2.22
CA GLY A 47 -2.00 -5.41 1.29
C GLY A 47 -1.46 -6.45 0.30
N SER A 48 -1.26 -7.69 0.74
CA SER A 48 -0.82 -8.79 -0.14
C SER A 48 -1.84 -9.12 -1.23
N ILE A 49 -3.13 -9.02 -0.93
CA ILE A 49 -4.19 -9.10 -1.95
C ILE A 49 -4.09 -7.89 -2.90
N GLY A 50 -3.88 -6.70 -2.33
CA GLY A 50 -3.76 -5.45 -3.07
C GLY A 50 -2.61 -5.42 -4.09
N ILE A 51 -1.44 -5.96 -3.73
CA ILE A 51 -0.27 -6.01 -4.61
C ILE A 51 -0.63 -6.66 -5.96
N SER A 52 -1.31 -7.81 -5.94
CA SER A 52 -1.72 -8.51 -7.15
C SER A 52 -2.67 -7.65 -8.01
N GLN A 53 -3.72 -7.11 -7.38
CA GLN A 53 -4.73 -6.30 -8.09
C GLN A 53 -4.17 -4.98 -8.61
N PHE A 54 -3.37 -4.27 -7.82
CA PHE A 54 -2.75 -3.00 -8.24
C PHE A 54 -1.70 -3.20 -9.33
N THR A 55 -0.99 -4.33 -9.34
CA THR A 55 -0.07 -4.67 -10.42
C THR A 55 -0.82 -4.86 -11.74
N ASP A 56 -1.91 -5.60 -11.72
CA ASP A 56 -2.75 -5.80 -12.91
C ASP A 56 -3.39 -4.48 -13.36
N TYR A 57 -3.86 -3.67 -12.43
CA TYR A 57 -4.42 -2.36 -12.73
C TYR A 57 -3.37 -1.42 -13.35
N SER A 58 -2.18 -1.33 -12.76
CA SER A 58 -1.08 -0.50 -13.29
C SER A 58 -0.66 -0.92 -14.70
N ARG A 59 -0.74 -2.23 -15.01
CA ARG A 59 -0.49 -2.73 -16.37
C ARG A 59 -1.55 -2.25 -17.35
N GLN A 60 -2.83 -2.26 -16.95
CA GLN A 60 -3.93 -1.74 -17.78
C GLN A 60 -3.79 -0.23 -18.02
N VAL A 61 -3.42 0.55 -17.01
CA VAL A 61 -3.13 1.98 -17.16
C VAL A 61 -1.98 2.21 -18.14
N LYS A 62 -0.86 1.50 -17.98
CA LYS A 62 0.28 1.58 -18.90
C LYS A 62 -0.10 1.28 -20.36
N ASN A 63 -0.99 0.32 -20.56
CA ASN A 63 -1.47 -0.08 -21.88
C ASN A 63 -2.62 0.82 -22.39
N ARG A 64 -2.96 1.89 -21.66
CA ARG A 64 -4.06 2.82 -21.98
C ARG A 64 -5.43 2.16 -22.13
N VAL A 65 -5.63 1.02 -21.49
CA VAL A 65 -6.92 0.31 -21.44
C VAL A 65 -7.89 1.00 -20.49
N VAL A 66 -7.35 1.59 -19.42
CA VAL A 66 -8.09 2.37 -18.42
C VAL A 66 -7.32 3.63 -18.07
N GLU A 67 -8.04 4.67 -17.63
CA GLU A 67 -7.44 5.89 -17.11
C GLU A 67 -6.90 5.65 -15.68
N ASP A 68 -5.83 6.38 -15.34
CA ASP A 68 -5.31 6.36 -13.97
C ASP A 68 -6.31 7.04 -13.01
N PRO A 69 -6.73 6.36 -11.93
CA PRO A 69 -7.69 6.94 -11.00
C PRO A 69 -7.08 8.16 -10.30
N ARG A 70 -7.80 9.26 -10.31
CA ARG A 70 -7.38 10.50 -9.65
C ARG A 70 -7.63 10.50 -8.16
N THR A 71 -8.59 9.68 -7.73
CA THR A 71 -9.00 9.58 -6.33
C THR A 71 -9.17 8.13 -5.90
N TYR A 72 -9.21 7.91 -4.58
CA TYR A 72 -9.55 6.59 -4.05
C TYR A 72 -10.96 6.16 -4.43
N ALA A 73 -11.90 7.10 -4.52
CA ALA A 73 -13.26 6.83 -4.97
C ALA A 73 -13.31 6.35 -6.43
N ASP A 74 -12.49 6.95 -7.31
CA ASP A 74 -12.37 6.49 -8.71
C ASP A 74 -11.81 5.07 -8.79
N LEU A 75 -10.74 4.78 -8.01
CA LEU A 75 -10.19 3.43 -7.91
C LEU A 75 -11.25 2.43 -7.41
N TYR A 76 -12.03 2.80 -6.39
CA TYR A 76 -13.10 1.96 -5.87
C TYR A 76 -14.19 1.69 -6.90
N LEU A 77 -14.66 2.72 -7.62
CA LEU A 77 -15.64 2.58 -8.69
C LEU A 77 -15.10 1.72 -9.82
N HIS A 78 -13.80 1.85 -10.13
CA HIS A 78 -13.15 0.99 -11.11
C HIS A 78 -13.13 -0.47 -10.65
N LEU A 79 -12.75 -0.75 -9.42
CA LEU A 79 -12.75 -2.10 -8.84
C LEU A 79 -14.17 -2.71 -8.82
N LEU A 80 -15.20 -1.91 -8.58
CA LEU A 80 -16.59 -2.37 -8.66
C LEU A 80 -17.02 -2.75 -10.10
N ARG A 81 -16.61 -1.95 -11.10
CA ARG A 81 -16.97 -2.17 -12.51
C ARG A 81 -16.16 -3.28 -13.16
N HIS A 82 -14.91 -3.43 -12.75
CA HIS A 82 -13.94 -4.32 -13.35
C HIS A 82 -13.39 -5.30 -12.31
N THR A 83 -14.29 -5.95 -11.54
CA THR A 83 -13.89 -6.98 -10.57
C THR A 83 -12.94 -7.96 -11.25
N PRO A 84 -11.73 -8.15 -10.74
CA PRO A 84 -10.76 -9.04 -11.35
C PRO A 84 -11.34 -10.44 -11.51
N LYS A 85 -11.13 -11.05 -12.68
CA LYS A 85 -11.58 -12.44 -12.92
C LYS A 85 -10.88 -13.44 -12.00
N ASN A 86 -9.67 -13.10 -11.57
CA ASN A 86 -8.83 -13.94 -10.73
C ASN A 86 -8.44 -13.16 -9.47
N GLY A 87 -8.61 -13.81 -8.34
CA GLY A 87 -8.12 -13.35 -7.06
C GLY A 87 -6.84 -14.11 -6.67
N ILE A 88 -6.40 -13.93 -5.45
CA ILE A 88 -5.25 -14.61 -4.87
C ILE A 88 -5.71 -15.59 -3.78
N ASN A 89 -5.15 -16.78 -3.72
CA ASN A 89 -5.51 -17.79 -2.71
C ASN A 89 -4.70 -17.60 -1.41
N ALA A 90 -5.15 -18.24 -0.33
CA ALA A 90 -4.54 -18.11 1.00
C ALA A 90 -3.08 -18.59 1.06
N SER A 91 -2.68 -19.56 0.22
CA SER A 91 -1.29 -20.03 0.19
C SER A 91 -0.36 -18.99 -0.40
N SER A 92 -0.73 -18.40 -1.53
CA SER A 92 0.04 -17.33 -2.15
C SER A 92 0.11 -16.08 -1.25
N ILE A 93 -0.97 -15.75 -0.53
CA ILE A 93 -0.94 -14.66 0.47
C ILE A 93 0.06 -14.99 1.58
N SER A 94 0.09 -16.23 2.06
CA SER A 94 1.06 -16.68 3.08
C SER A 94 2.50 -16.58 2.58
N GLU A 95 2.76 -16.94 1.33
CA GLU A 95 4.08 -16.82 0.71
C GLU A 95 4.55 -15.37 0.59
N ILE A 96 3.66 -14.46 0.16
CA ILE A 96 3.97 -13.03 0.01
C ILE A 96 4.17 -12.37 1.39
N SER A 97 3.24 -12.59 2.31
CA SER A 97 3.22 -11.91 3.61
C SER A 97 4.20 -12.51 4.62
N LYS A 98 4.69 -13.75 4.38
CA LYS A 98 5.44 -14.56 5.35
C LYS A 98 4.68 -14.85 6.64
N ILE A 99 3.35 -14.71 6.62
CA ILE A 99 2.47 -15.04 7.75
C ILE A 99 2.02 -16.48 7.60
N PRO A 100 2.01 -17.29 8.68
CA PRO A 100 1.57 -18.68 8.62
C PRO A 100 0.16 -18.82 8.03
N ARG A 101 -0.05 -19.80 7.14
CA ARG A 101 -1.30 -19.97 6.38
C ARG A 101 -2.55 -20.04 7.29
N ALA A 102 -2.45 -20.68 8.46
CA ALA A 102 -3.57 -20.74 9.41
C ALA A 102 -3.97 -19.34 9.91
N THR A 103 -2.99 -18.49 10.20
CA THR A 103 -3.20 -17.08 10.57
C THR A 103 -3.79 -16.28 9.41
N VAL A 104 -3.27 -16.46 8.20
CA VAL A 104 -3.83 -15.83 6.98
C VAL A 104 -5.31 -16.16 6.84
N ILE A 105 -5.69 -17.44 6.96
CA ILE A 105 -7.10 -17.85 6.85
C ILE A 105 -7.97 -17.17 7.92
N ARG A 106 -7.50 -17.06 9.15
CA ARG A 106 -8.21 -16.33 10.22
C ARG A 106 -8.40 -14.86 9.89
N LYS A 107 -7.34 -14.19 9.40
CA LYS A 107 -7.39 -12.76 8.99
C LYS A 107 -8.31 -12.56 7.79
N LEU A 108 -8.29 -13.46 6.82
CA LEU A 108 -9.19 -13.42 5.65
C LEU A 108 -10.66 -13.56 6.05
N LYS A 109 -10.99 -14.43 7.02
CA LYS A 109 -12.35 -14.52 7.56
C LYS A 109 -12.82 -13.19 8.16
N TYR A 110 -11.95 -12.54 8.91
CA TYR A 110 -12.22 -11.21 9.47
C TYR A 110 -12.43 -10.18 8.36
N LEU A 111 -11.52 -10.08 7.39
CA LEU A 111 -11.62 -9.12 6.29
C LEU A 111 -12.88 -9.31 5.43
N VAL A 112 -13.31 -10.55 5.22
CA VAL A 112 -14.57 -10.85 4.51
C VAL A 112 -15.77 -10.42 5.35
N LYS A 113 -15.78 -10.68 6.66
CA LYS A 113 -16.84 -10.24 7.59
C LYS A 113 -16.97 -8.71 7.59
N GLU A 114 -15.84 -7.98 7.61
CA GLU A 114 -15.81 -6.51 7.56
C GLU A 114 -16.07 -5.93 6.16
N LYS A 115 -16.33 -6.79 5.16
CA LYS A 115 -16.57 -6.39 3.77
C LYS A 115 -15.43 -5.58 3.14
N LEU A 116 -14.19 -5.87 3.54
CA LEU A 116 -12.98 -5.30 2.98
C LEU A 116 -12.39 -6.16 1.86
N VAL A 117 -12.80 -7.42 1.81
CA VAL A 117 -12.37 -8.44 0.87
C VAL A 117 -13.58 -9.30 0.51
N ILE A 118 -13.65 -9.72 -0.73
CA ILE A 118 -14.58 -10.75 -1.19
C ILE A 118 -13.85 -12.04 -1.51
N LYS A 119 -14.58 -13.14 -1.42
CA LYS A 119 -14.11 -14.49 -1.74
C LYS A 119 -14.94 -15.05 -2.90
N ASN A 120 -14.31 -15.51 -3.95
CA ASN A 120 -14.98 -16.14 -5.08
C ASN A 120 -15.20 -17.65 -4.89
N LYS A 121 -15.89 -18.29 -5.85
CA LYS A 121 -16.15 -19.74 -5.84
C LYS A 121 -14.87 -20.59 -5.90
N LYS A 122 -13.77 -20.07 -6.42
CA LYS A 122 -12.46 -20.74 -6.50
C LYS A 122 -11.64 -20.61 -5.21
N LEU A 123 -12.22 -20.06 -4.14
CA LEU A 123 -11.54 -19.76 -2.86
C LEU A 123 -10.42 -18.73 -2.98
N GLU A 124 -10.51 -17.85 -3.97
CA GLU A 124 -9.60 -16.71 -4.16
C GLU A 124 -10.20 -15.46 -3.54
N TYR A 125 -9.33 -14.56 -3.09
CA TYR A 125 -9.67 -13.34 -2.38
C TYR A 125 -9.31 -12.11 -3.20
N MET A 126 -10.18 -11.09 -3.16
CA MET A 126 -10.04 -9.84 -3.90
C MET A 126 -10.43 -8.68 -3.01
N LEU A 127 -9.76 -7.53 -3.18
CA LEU A 127 -10.16 -6.30 -2.50
C LEU A 127 -11.50 -5.83 -3.08
N LEU A 128 -12.42 -5.55 -2.19
CA LEU A 128 -13.67 -4.87 -2.53
C LEU A 128 -14.15 -4.12 -1.29
N PRO A 129 -13.59 -2.92 -1.05
CA PRO A 129 -14.05 -2.12 0.08
C PRO A 129 -15.51 -1.78 -0.08
N SER A 130 -16.29 -1.93 0.98
CA SER A 130 -17.71 -1.58 0.94
C SER A 130 -17.88 -0.06 0.92
N PRO A 131 -19.02 0.47 0.39
CA PRO A 131 -19.32 1.91 0.42
C PRO A 131 -19.24 2.50 1.84
N LYS A 132 -19.57 1.72 2.86
CA LYS A 132 -19.48 2.10 4.27
C LYS A 132 -18.04 2.49 4.67
N ASN A 133 -17.04 1.85 4.10
CA ASN A 133 -15.64 2.02 4.47
C ASN A 133 -14.88 3.02 3.57
N ILE A 134 -15.48 3.48 2.46
CA ILE A 134 -14.81 4.38 1.50
C ILE A 134 -14.30 5.63 2.20
N LYS A 135 -15.14 6.31 2.97
CA LYS A 135 -14.76 7.56 3.63
C LYS A 135 -13.54 7.39 4.56
N SER A 136 -13.51 6.30 5.32
CA SER A 136 -12.38 5.99 6.21
C SER A 136 -11.12 5.63 5.44
N PHE A 137 -11.24 4.90 4.33
CA PHE A 137 -10.13 4.61 3.43
C PHE A 137 -9.58 5.88 2.79
N GLU A 138 -10.46 6.74 2.29
CA GLU A 138 -10.07 8.01 1.66
C GLU A 138 -9.35 8.93 2.63
N GLN A 139 -9.86 9.08 3.85
CA GLN A 139 -9.19 9.85 4.89
C GLN A 139 -7.80 9.27 5.23
N ASN A 140 -7.69 7.97 5.42
CA ASN A 140 -6.41 7.31 5.68
C ASN A 140 -5.44 7.48 4.51
N TYR A 141 -5.92 7.36 3.28
CA TYR A 141 -5.14 7.56 2.07
C TYR A 141 -4.58 8.99 2.01
N MET A 142 -5.43 10.01 2.17
CA MET A 142 -5.01 11.42 2.13
C MET A 142 -3.94 11.73 3.19
N HIS A 143 -4.13 11.28 4.43
CA HIS A 143 -3.12 11.45 5.48
C HIS A 143 -1.80 10.76 5.13
N ASN A 144 -1.86 9.53 4.61
CA ASN A 144 -0.68 8.79 4.23
C ASN A 144 0.08 9.45 3.07
N GLN A 145 -0.62 9.99 2.07
CA GLN A 145 0.00 10.70 0.95
C GLN A 145 0.70 11.98 1.42
N LYS A 146 0.08 12.76 2.30
CA LYS A 146 0.70 13.95 2.88
C LYS A 146 2.01 13.64 3.60
N HIS A 147 2.04 12.57 4.42
CA HIS A 147 3.25 12.17 5.14
C HIS A 147 4.34 11.61 4.21
N LYS A 148 3.96 10.81 3.21
CA LYS A 148 4.90 10.30 2.21
C LYS A 148 5.50 11.43 1.38
N ALA A 149 4.67 12.34 0.88
CA ALA A 149 5.13 13.51 0.13
C ALA A 149 6.07 14.37 0.98
N GLY A 150 5.73 14.63 2.24
CA GLY A 150 6.61 15.36 3.16
C GLY A 150 7.96 14.68 3.35
N PHE A 151 7.99 13.36 3.53
CA PHE A 151 9.24 12.61 3.63
C PHE A 151 10.09 12.74 2.37
N VAL A 152 9.51 12.46 1.21
CA VAL A 152 10.22 12.53 -0.08
C VAL A 152 10.75 13.94 -0.34
N THR A 153 9.93 14.98 -0.15
CA THR A 153 10.34 16.37 -0.32
C THR A 153 11.50 16.73 0.61
N THR A 154 11.43 16.32 1.88
CA THR A 154 12.51 16.61 2.84
C THR A 154 13.82 15.97 2.40
N ILE A 155 13.82 14.71 1.96
CA ILE A 155 15.04 14.05 1.48
C ILE A 155 15.62 14.77 0.27
N PHE A 156 14.80 15.14 -0.73
CA PHE A 156 15.26 15.85 -1.90
C PHE A 156 15.77 17.26 -1.58
N ASP A 157 15.14 17.97 -0.66
CA ASP A 157 15.60 19.30 -0.24
C ASP A 157 16.93 19.20 0.53
N LEU A 158 17.11 18.21 1.38
CA LEU A 158 18.39 17.94 2.03
C LEU A 158 19.48 17.61 1.02
N MET A 159 19.20 16.79 0.01
CA MET A 159 20.16 16.46 -1.05
C MET A 159 20.55 17.68 -1.87
N LYS A 160 19.59 18.54 -2.23
CA LYS A 160 19.85 19.76 -3.01
C LYS A 160 20.68 20.79 -2.23
N ASN A 161 20.43 20.93 -0.93
CA ASN A 161 21.05 21.93 -0.07
C ASN A 161 22.34 21.44 0.59
N SER A 162 22.64 20.14 0.52
CA SER A 162 23.90 19.59 0.98
C SER A 162 24.97 19.74 -0.12
N SER A 163 26.21 19.94 0.29
CA SER A 163 27.38 19.83 -0.61
C SER A 163 27.69 18.36 -0.96
N PHE A 164 26.66 17.47 -0.88
CA PHE A 164 26.83 16.06 -1.15
C PHE A 164 27.16 15.82 -2.60
N LYS A 165 28.34 15.25 -2.83
CA LYS A 165 28.73 14.65 -4.09
C LYS A 165 29.09 13.20 -3.83
N VAL A 166 28.68 12.33 -4.72
CA VAL A 166 29.17 10.95 -4.76
C VAL A 166 30.61 11.04 -5.23
N GLU A 167 31.56 10.61 -4.39
CA GLU A 167 32.98 10.46 -4.77
C GLU A 167 33.16 9.25 -5.67
#